data_2b279acdbfff7708f449b335a36f671e
#
_entry.id   2b279acdbfff7708f449b335a36f671e
#
_cell.length_a   1.000
_cell.length_b   1.000
_cell.length_c   1.000
_cell.angle_alpha   90.00
_cell.angle_beta   90.00
_cell.angle_gamma   90.00
#
_symmetry.space_group_name_H-M   'P 1'
#
loop_
_entity.id
_entity.type
_entity.pdbx_description
1 polymer ?
#
loop_
_entity_poly.entity_id
_entity_poly.type
_entity_poly.pdbx_seq_one_letter_code
_entity_poly.pdbx_strand_id
1 'polypeptide(L)'
;MLETCKDLEQQGYEVTYLKPDKTGHIAVDDLRAALRPDTALVSMMLVNNELGTVFPIAQCVQAVKDYDKGILFHCDAVQGFLKLPTVLTGLGTDLVTVSGHKLGAPKGVGALYVKKGVRLRPLLTGGGQEEGLRSGTEATAQIAGFAEACRQIMADRTRLERMQAIKDYALDRLKAEIPKLEVISTGDAPHICAVTLPGYKSEVVVRVLGDPGGGI
;
A
#
# COMPACT_ATOMS: atom_id res chain seq x y z
N MET A 1 -3.50 9.04 -2.84
CA MET A 1 -2.27 9.80 -3.19
C MET A 1 -2.44 10.74 -4.38
N LEU A 2 -2.98 10.33 -5.53
CA LEU A 2 -3.07 11.23 -6.70
C LEU A 2 -3.80 12.55 -6.42
N GLU A 3 -4.92 12.54 -5.72
CA GLU A 3 -5.64 13.76 -5.36
C GLU A 3 -4.81 14.68 -4.44
N THR A 4 -4.11 14.10 -3.46
CA THR A 4 -3.18 14.87 -2.60
C THR A 4 -2.03 15.49 -3.41
N CYS A 5 -1.53 14.78 -4.42
CA CYS A 5 -0.51 15.32 -5.31
C CYS A 5 -1.05 16.49 -6.13
N LYS A 6 -2.28 16.40 -6.67
CA LYS A 6 -2.93 17.52 -7.37
C LYS A 6 -3.13 18.74 -6.48
N ASP A 7 -3.48 18.54 -5.21
CA ASP A 7 -3.60 19.63 -4.26
C ASP A 7 -2.23 20.31 -4.00
N LEU A 8 -1.16 19.52 -3.95
CA LEU A 8 0.19 20.07 -3.82
C LEU A 8 0.62 20.84 -5.06
N GLU A 9 0.31 20.36 -6.26
CA GLU A 9 0.55 21.09 -7.51
C GLU A 9 -0.17 22.44 -7.53
N GLN A 10 -1.42 22.51 -7.05
CA GLN A 10 -2.16 23.75 -6.90
C GLN A 10 -1.51 24.72 -5.90
N GLN A 11 -0.76 24.20 -4.93
CA GLN A 11 0.01 25.00 -3.97
C GLN A 11 1.40 25.39 -4.50
N GLY A 12 1.74 25.04 -5.74
CA GLY A 12 2.99 25.41 -6.40
C GLY A 12 4.14 24.39 -6.22
N TYR A 13 3.86 23.20 -5.68
CA TYR A 13 4.85 22.12 -5.66
C TYR A 13 4.91 21.45 -7.03
N GLU A 14 6.10 21.06 -7.45
CA GLU A 14 6.29 20.26 -8.64
C GLU A 14 6.24 18.77 -8.30
N VAL A 15 5.36 18.02 -8.98
CA VAL A 15 5.16 16.57 -8.74
C VAL A 15 5.59 15.79 -9.97
N THR A 16 6.45 14.79 -9.77
CA THR A 16 6.83 13.82 -10.80
C THR A 16 6.14 12.49 -10.55
N TYR A 17 5.35 12.02 -11.51
CA TYR A 17 4.66 10.74 -11.44
C TYR A 17 5.47 9.68 -12.18
N LEU A 18 5.98 8.69 -11.44
CA LEU A 18 6.63 7.52 -12.03
C LEU A 18 5.56 6.61 -12.66
N LYS A 19 5.77 6.25 -13.92
CA LYS A 19 4.89 5.34 -14.65
C LYS A 19 5.40 3.92 -14.51
N PRO A 20 4.54 2.96 -14.07
CA PRO A 20 4.92 1.56 -14.08
C PRO A 20 5.05 1.05 -15.53
N ASP A 21 5.82 -0.01 -15.70
CA ASP A 21 5.88 -0.77 -16.93
C ASP A 21 4.57 -1.56 -17.18
N LYS A 22 4.53 -2.33 -18.25
CA LYS A 22 3.35 -3.15 -18.64
C LYS A 22 3.03 -4.25 -17.61
N THR A 23 3.98 -4.59 -16.76
CA THR A 23 3.82 -5.58 -15.68
C THR A 23 3.45 -4.93 -14.34
N GLY A 24 3.34 -3.61 -14.29
CA GLY A 24 2.99 -2.86 -13.08
C GLY A 24 4.17 -2.57 -12.15
N HIS A 25 5.43 -2.81 -12.59
CA HIS A 25 6.63 -2.52 -11.83
C HIS A 25 7.22 -1.14 -12.16
N ILE A 26 7.95 -0.59 -11.21
CA ILE A 26 8.77 0.63 -11.38
C ILE A 26 10.23 0.23 -11.14
N ALA A 27 11.09 0.49 -12.13
CA ALA A 27 12.51 0.24 -11.97
C ALA A 27 13.16 1.28 -11.04
N VAL A 28 14.15 0.84 -10.27
CA VAL A 28 14.90 1.74 -9.37
C VAL A 28 15.63 2.82 -10.18
N ASP A 29 16.05 2.49 -11.40
CA ASP A 29 16.73 3.45 -12.28
C ASP A 29 15.78 4.55 -12.80
N ASP A 30 14.50 4.24 -13.03
CA ASP A 30 13.50 5.26 -13.36
C ASP A 30 13.30 6.24 -12.18
N LEU A 31 13.30 5.74 -10.95
CA LEU A 31 13.30 6.60 -9.78
C LEU A 31 14.55 7.47 -9.71
N ARG A 32 15.75 6.90 -9.93
CA ARG A 32 17.00 7.69 -9.94
C ARG A 32 16.98 8.81 -10.97
N ALA A 33 16.50 8.51 -12.18
CA ALA A 33 16.42 9.47 -13.26
C ALA A 33 15.40 10.61 -12.99
N ALA A 34 14.42 10.37 -12.13
CA ALA A 34 13.40 11.32 -11.76
C ALA A 34 13.79 12.24 -10.59
N LEU A 35 14.88 11.92 -9.85
CA LEU A 35 15.33 12.75 -8.74
C LEU A 35 15.91 14.07 -9.25
N ARG A 36 15.60 15.15 -8.57
CA ARG A 36 16.04 16.51 -8.85
C ARG A 36 16.71 17.14 -7.62
N PRO A 37 17.51 18.19 -7.78
CA PRO A 37 18.17 18.88 -6.66
C PRO A 37 17.18 19.46 -5.64
N ASP A 38 15.94 19.74 -6.05
CA ASP A 38 14.85 20.27 -5.24
C ASP A 38 13.86 19.21 -4.77
N THR A 39 14.14 17.91 -5.00
CA THR A 39 13.30 16.82 -4.51
C THR A 39 13.29 16.81 -2.98
N ALA A 40 12.12 17.01 -2.37
CA ALA A 40 11.97 17.00 -0.92
C ALA A 40 11.44 15.66 -0.38
N LEU A 41 10.58 14.98 -1.14
CA LEU A 41 9.89 13.77 -0.71
C LEU A 41 9.73 12.79 -1.87
N VAL A 42 10.02 11.53 -1.62
CA VAL A 42 9.61 10.41 -2.46
C VAL A 42 8.54 9.62 -1.70
N SER A 43 7.43 9.32 -2.37
CA SER A 43 6.33 8.55 -1.81
C SER A 43 5.99 7.37 -2.71
N MET A 44 6.10 6.15 -2.18
CA MET A 44 5.80 4.92 -2.90
C MET A 44 4.99 3.96 -2.03
N MET A 45 4.10 3.19 -2.67
CA MET A 45 3.43 2.08 -1.98
C MET A 45 4.35 0.86 -1.90
N LEU A 46 4.23 0.06 -0.84
CA LEU A 46 4.94 -1.22 -0.73
C LEU A 46 4.29 -2.28 -1.62
N VAL A 47 2.96 -2.28 -1.70
CA VAL A 47 2.17 -3.20 -2.51
C VAL A 47 1.09 -2.43 -3.25
N ASN A 48 0.97 -2.62 -4.56
CA ASN A 48 -0.14 -2.08 -5.32
C ASN A 48 -1.45 -2.78 -4.94
N ASN A 49 -2.47 -2.00 -4.64
CA ASN A 49 -3.75 -2.51 -4.13
C ASN A 49 -4.61 -3.21 -5.18
N GLU A 50 -4.31 -3.08 -6.46
CA GLU A 50 -5.07 -3.68 -7.58
C GLU A 50 -4.34 -4.87 -8.18
N LEU A 51 -3.08 -4.70 -8.55
CA LEU A 51 -2.28 -5.74 -9.22
C LEU A 51 -1.55 -6.67 -8.25
N GLY A 52 -1.33 -6.21 -7.01
CA GLY A 52 -0.53 -6.97 -6.04
C GLY A 52 0.98 -6.92 -6.29
N THR A 53 1.44 -6.00 -7.15
CA THR A 53 2.87 -5.76 -7.37
C THR A 53 3.54 -5.34 -6.07
N VAL A 54 4.65 -5.97 -5.72
CA VAL A 54 5.50 -5.61 -4.58
C VAL A 54 6.66 -4.77 -5.08
N PHE A 55 6.79 -3.55 -4.55
CA PHE A 55 7.85 -2.63 -4.95
C PHE A 55 9.12 -2.83 -4.11
N PRO A 56 10.31 -2.68 -4.69
CA PRO A 56 11.59 -2.88 -4.01
C PRO A 56 11.96 -1.65 -3.14
N ILE A 57 11.15 -1.36 -2.13
CA ILE A 57 11.24 -0.13 -1.32
C ILE A 57 12.63 0.09 -0.74
N ALA A 58 13.28 -0.95 -0.19
CA ALA A 58 14.61 -0.80 0.38
C ALA A 58 15.65 -0.34 -0.66
N GLN A 59 15.58 -0.86 -1.88
CA GLN A 59 16.47 -0.44 -2.99
C GLN A 59 16.15 0.99 -3.43
N CYS A 60 14.86 1.34 -3.48
CA CYS A 60 14.43 2.70 -3.80
C CYS A 60 14.90 3.71 -2.73
N VAL A 61 14.77 3.36 -1.45
CA VAL A 61 15.29 4.18 -0.34
C VAL A 61 16.79 4.36 -0.48
N GLN A 62 17.55 3.29 -0.74
CA GLN A 62 19.00 3.38 -0.92
C GLN A 62 19.36 4.32 -2.07
N ALA A 63 18.69 4.18 -3.22
CA ALA A 63 18.91 5.04 -4.39
C ALA A 63 18.65 6.53 -4.08
N VAL A 64 17.59 6.83 -3.33
CA VAL A 64 17.26 8.20 -2.89
C VAL A 64 18.31 8.73 -1.91
N LYS A 65 18.73 7.92 -0.92
CA LYS A 65 19.70 8.35 0.08
C LYS A 65 21.13 8.46 -0.46
N ASP A 66 21.44 7.73 -1.53
CA ASP A 66 22.72 7.87 -2.27
C ASP A 66 22.75 9.18 -3.07
N TYR A 67 21.59 9.63 -3.59
CA TYR A 67 21.46 10.91 -4.27
C TYR A 67 21.52 12.09 -3.30
N ASP A 68 20.64 12.11 -2.30
CA ASP A 68 20.63 13.09 -1.20
C ASP A 68 19.99 12.51 0.06
N LYS A 69 20.74 12.51 1.16
CA LYS A 69 20.27 12.03 2.47
C LYS A 69 19.16 12.89 3.07
N GLY A 70 19.00 14.13 2.62
CA GLY A 70 17.98 15.06 3.07
C GLY A 70 16.59 14.76 2.50
N ILE A 71 16.50 14.06 1.38
CA ILE A 71 15.20 13.68 0.79
C ILE A 71 14.51 12.68 1.70
N LEU A 72 13.26 12.97 2.07
CA LEU A 72 12.45 12.05 2.87
C LEU A 72 11.86 10.94 1.97
N PHE A 73 11.74 9.75 2.54
CA PHE A 73 11.08 8.63 1.87
C PHE A 73 9.86 8.17 2.67
N HIS A 74 8.68 8.29 2.08
CA HIS A 74 7.42 7.78 2.60
C HIS A 74 7.06 6.46 1.92
N CYS A 75 6.68 5.47 2.71
CA CYS A 75 6.15 4.20 2.24
C CYS A 75 4.68 4.06 2.65
N ASP A 76 3.78 3.94 1.69
CA ASP A 76 2.42 3.46 1.93
C ASP A 76 2.47 1.93 2.05
N ALA A 77 2.43 1.43 3.29
CA ALA A 77 2.45 0.00 3.59
C ALA A 77 1.05 -0.58 3.88
N VAL A 78 -0.02 0.11 3.54
CA VAL A 78 -1.40 -0.28 3.83
C VAL A 78 -1.72 -1.68 3.31
N GLN A 79 -1.23 -2.04 2.14
CA GLN A 79 -1.42 -3.38 1.57
C GLN A 79 -0.29 -4.36 1.89
N GLY A 80 0.86 -3.88 2.39
CA GLY A 80 2.01 -4.73 2.67
C GLY A 80 2.15 -5.12 4.15
N PHE A 81 1.73 -4.24 5.06
CA PHE A 81 1.90 -4.43 6.50
C PHE A 81 1.23 -5.71 6.99
N LEU A 82 2.02 -6.59 7.62
CA LEU A 82 1.63 -7.90 8.11
C LEU A 82 1.01 -8.85 7.04
N LYS A 83 1.13 -8.52 5.75
CA LYS A 83 0.69 -9.35 4.61
C LYS A 83 1.84 -9.80 3.72
N LEU A 84 3.04 -9.32 4.02
CA LEU A 84 4.29 -9.78 3.47
C LEU A 84 5.24 -10.17 4.61
N PRO A 85 6.25 -11.00 4.36
CA PRO A 85 7.30 -11.31 5.34
C PRO A 85 8.30 -10.15 5.48
N THR A 86 7.81 -8.92 5.46
CA THR A 86 8.65 -7.71 5.44
C THR A 86 8.61 -7.01 6.80
N VAL A 87 9.79 -6.74 7.33
CA VAL A 87 9.95 -5.93 8.53
C VAL A 87 10.06 -4.46 8.11
N LEU A 88 9.04 -3.64 8.39
CA LEU A 88 8.97 -2.25 7.92
C LEU A 88 10.15 -1.39 8.37
N THR A 89 10.66 -1.62 9.58
CA THR A 89 11.83 -0.88 10.10
C THR A 89 13.11 -1.19 9.34
N GLY A 90 13.19 -2.34 8.67
CA GLY A 90 14.31 -2.74 7.81
C GLY A 90 14.30 -2.09 6.42
N LEU A 91 13.22 -1.43 6.04
CA LEU A 91 13.12 -0.76 4.74
C LEU A 91 13.94 0.54 4.66
N GLY A 92 14.34 1.11 5.79
CA GLY A 92 15.11 2.37 5.84
C GLY A 92 14.30 3.64 5.56
N THR A 93 12.98 3.53 5.44
CA THR A 93 12.07 4.66 5.18
C THR A 93 12.03 5.64 6.34
N ASP A 94 11.70 6.89 6.04
CA ASP A 94 11.56 7.95 7.06
C ASP A 94 10.12 8.04 7.58
N LEU A 95 9.14 7.66 6.75
CA LEU A 95 7.72 7.68 7.05
C LEU A 95 7.07 6.38 6.55
N VAL A 96 6.15 5.80 7.35
CA VAL A 96 5.36 4.63 6.91
C VAL A 96 3.91 4.79 7.34
N THR A 97 3.01 4.65 6.39
CA THR A 97 1.56 4.67 6.65
C THR A 97 0.99 3.25 6.66
N VAL A 98 0.16 2.95 7.65
CA VAL A 98 -0.61 1.71 7.75
C VAL A 98 -2.07 1.99 8.10
N SER A 99 -2.98 1.08 7.74
CA SER A 99 -4.43 1.24 7.99
C SER A 99 -5.02 0.00 8.63
N GLY A 100 -5.74 0.20 9.74
CA GLY A 100 -6.29 -0.89 10.56
C GLY A 100 -7.31 -1.75 9.83
N HIS A 101 -8.21 -1.14 9.04
CA HIS A 101 -9.28 -1.90 8.36
C HIS A 101 -8.76 -2.95 7.35
N LYS A 102 -7.54 -2.79 6.85
CA LYS A 102 -6.89 -3.79 5.98
C LYS A 102 -6.37 -5.01 6.74
N LEU A 103 -6.41 -4.96 8.06
CA LEU A 103 -5.98 -6.01 8.98
C LEU A 103 -7.14 -6.61 9.81
N GLY A 104 -8.38 -6.29 9.45
CA GLY A 104 -9.54 -6.72 10.23
C GLY A 104 -9.79 -5.91 11.50
N ALA A 105 -9.08 -4.81 11.71
CA ALA A 105 -9.34 -3.87 12.79
C ALA A 105 -10.55 -2.98 12.49
N PRO A 106 -11.09 -2.25 13.49
CA PRO A 106 -12.14 -1.27 13.25
C PRO A 106 -11.77 -0.24 12.18
N LYS A 107 -12.76 0.28 11.47
CA LYS A 107 -12.58 1.39 10.51
C LYS A 107 -12.25 2.68 11.24
N GLY A 108 -11.59 3.61 10.55
CA GLY A 108 -11.28 4.94 11.09
C GLY A 108 -10.00 5.01 11.93
N VAL A 109 -9.21 3.94 11.99
CA VAL A 109 -7.92 3.91 12.68
C VAL A 109 -6.79 3.48 11.73
N GLY A 110 -5.65 4.08 11.91
CA GLY A 110 -4.39 3.78 11.22
C GLY A 110 -3.22 4.33 12.01
N ALA A 111 -2.02 4.17 11.51
CA ALA A 111 -0.82 4.71 12.13
C ALA A 111 0.14 5.28 11.08
N LEU A 112 0.83 6.34 11.46
CA LEU A 112 1.96 6.90 10.73
C LEU A 112 3.21 6.69 11.59
N TYR A 113 4.13 5.87 11.12
CA TYR A 113 5.48 5.84 11.68
C TYR A 113 6.26 7.05 11.18
N VAL A 114 6.90 7.73 12.10
CA VAL A 114 7.79 8.87 11.83
C VAL A 114 9.15 8.56 12.42
N LYS A 115 10.17 8.51 11.58
CA LYS A 115 11.54 8.27 12.01
C LYS A 115 12.01 9.40 12.91
N LYS A 116 12.73 9.05 13.97
CA LYS A 116 13.30 10.05 14.91
C LYS A 116 14.12 11.09 14.16
N GLY A 117 13.83 12.37 14.43
CA GLY A 117 14.48 13.51 13.79
C GLY A 117 13.74 14.07 12.56
N VAL A 118 12.76 13.35 12.00
CA VAL A 118 11.89 13.89 10.96
C VAL A 118 10.89 14.86 11.60
N ARG A 119 10.79 16.06 11.03
CA ARG A 119 9.84 17.08 11.50
C ARG A 119 8.65 17.12 10.56
N LEU A 120 7.46 16.99 11.13
CA LEU A 120 6.20 17.15 10.43
C LEU A 120 5.47 18.39 10.95
N ARG A 121 4.83 19.11 10.03
CA ARG A 121 3.88 20.16 10.39
C ARG A 121 2.52 19.50 10.65
N PRO A 122 1.90 19.74 11.83
CA PRO A 122 0.57 19.23 12.11
C PRO A 122 -0.45 19.74 11.09
N LEU A 123 -1.28 18.85 10.56
CA LEU A 123 -2.42 19.22 9.70
C LEU A 123 -3.60 19.67 10.55
N LEU A 124 -3.86 18.97 11.67
CA LEU A 124 -4.92 19.29 12.63
C LEU A 124 -4.27 19.84 13.90
N THR A 125 -4.45 21.11 14.14
CA THR A 125 -3.92 21.85 15.29
C THR A 125 -4.96 21.96 16.40
N GLY A 126 -4.53 22.20 17.64
CA GLY A 126 -5.40 22.36 18.81
C GLY A 126 -4.75 21.86 20.09
N GLY A 127 -5.17 20.70 20.61
CA GLY A 127 -4.59 20.08 21.81
C GLY A 127 -3.23 19.40 21.55
N GLY A 128 -2.67 18.80 22.61
CA GLY A 128 -1.35 18.14 22.55
C GLY A 128 -1.38 16.64 22.21
N GLN A 129 -2.52 16.11 21.75
CA GLN A 129 -2.66 14.70 21.44
C GLN A 129 -1.69 14.28 20.33
N GLU A 130 -1.29 12.99 20.35
CA GLU A 130 -0.30 12.42 19.41
C GLU A 130 0.99 13.28 19.34
N GLU A 131 1.51 13.68 20.49
CA GLU A 131 2.71 14.55 20.62
C GLU A 131 2.56 15.90 19.87
N GLY A 132 1.33 16.40 19.76
CA GLY A 132 1.00 17.64 19.05
C GLY A 132 0.91 17.49 17.53
N LEU A 133 1.12 16.30 16.99
CA LEU A 133 1.08 16.07 15.54
C LEU A 133 -0.34 15.91 14.99
N ARG A 134 -1.27 15.46 15.84
CA ARG A 134 -2.67 15.28 15.45
C ARG A 134 -3.58 15.53 16.65
N SER A 135 -4.16 16.70 16.70
CA SER A 135 -5.07 17.10 17.77
C SER A 135 -6.42 16.39 17.69
N GLY A 136 -7.06 16.23 18.83
CA GLY A 136 -8.35 15.57 19.04
C GLY A 136 -8.22 14.36 19.95
N THR A 137 -9.25 14.09 20.75
CA THR A 137 -9.27 12.95 21.67
C THR A 137 -8.99 11.64 20.93
N GLU A 138 -8.08 10.85 21.46
CA GLU A 138 -7.66 9.59 20.85
C GLU A 138 -8.82 8.58 20.86
N ALA A 139 -9.02 7.91 19.74
CA ALA A 139 -10.03 6.87 19.58
C ALA A 139 -9.54 5.54 20.21
N THR A 140 -9.42 5.51 21.56
CA THR A 140 -8.76 4.44 22.31
C THR A 140 -9.31 3.05 22.02
N ALA A 141 -10.64 2.92 21.84
CA ALA A 141 -11.25 1.64 21.48
C ALA A 141 -10.80 1.11 20.11
N GLN A 142 -10.73 1.99 19.11
CA GLN A 142 -10.24 1.63 17.77
C GLN A 142 -8.76 1.32 17.77
N ILE A 143 -7.96 2.08 18.56
CA ILE A 143 -6.52 1.84 18.73
C ILE A 143 -6.29 0.47 19.38
N ALA A 144 -7.02 0.16 20.44
CA ALA A 144 -6.94 -1.15 21.10
C ALA A 144 -7.34 -2.30 20.14
N GLY A 145 -8.43 -2.11 19.37
CA GLY A 145 -8.86 -3.07 18.35
C GLY A 145 -7.81 -3.25 17.24
N PHE A 146 -7.12 -2.18 16.85
CA PHE A 146 -6.03 -2.28 15.87
C PHE A 146 -4.82 -3.05 16.43
N ALA A 147 -4.42 -2.76 17.65
CA ALA A 147 -3.35 -3.48 18.33
C ALA A 147 -3.67 -4.98 18.46
N GLU A 148 -4.89 -5.33 18.83
CA GLU A 148 -5.34 -6.73 18.95
C GLU A 148 -5.35 -7.43 17.59
N ALA A 149 -5.84 -6.78 16.52
CA ALA A 149 -5.78 -7.35 15.17
C ALA A 149 -4.32 -7.64 14.75
N CYS A 150 -3.40 -6.72 15.00
CA CYS A 150 -1.98 -6.95 14.74
C CYS A 150 -1.44 -8.14 15.54
N ARG A 151 -1.76 -8.24 16.83
CA ARG A 151 -1.33 -9.32 17.70
C ARG A 151 -1.81 -10.70 17.20
N GLN A 152 -3.09 -10.80 16.82
CA GLN A 152 -3.66 -12.03 16.27
C GLN A 152 -2.98 -12.45 14.97
N ILE A 153 -2.79 -11.49 14.07
CA ILE A 153 -2.12 -11.75 12.80
C ILE A 153 -0.67 -12.22 13.00
N MET A 154 0.07 -11.62 13.92
CA MET A 154 1.45 -11.99 14.21
C MET A 154 1.55 -13.37 14.89
N ALA A 155 0.52 -13.79 15.61
CA ALA A 155 0.46 -15.13 16.22
C ALA A 155 0.21 -16.24 15.19
N ASP A 156 -0.46 -15.95 14.07
CA ASP A 156 -0.72 -16.91 12.99
C ASP A 156 0.45 -16.97 12.00
N ARG A 157 1.40 -17.85 12.28
CA ARG A 157 2.61 -18.02 11.46
C ARG A 157 2.35 -18.68 10.11
N THR A 158 1.23 -19.40 9.95
CA THR A 158 0.87 -20.11 8.70
C THR A 158 0.06 -19.27 7.74
N ARG A 159 -0.32 -18.07 8.14
CA ARG A 159 -1.25 -17.21 7.41
C ARG A 159 -0.79 -16.92 5.98
N LEU A 160 0.48 -16.54 5.80
CA LEU A 160 0.99 -16.18 4.46
C LEU A 160 0.98 -17.37 3.52
N GLU A 161 1.39 -18.54 4.00
CA GLU A 161 1.35 -19.81 3.24
C GLU A 161 -0.10 -20.16 2.86
N ARG A 162 -1.02 -20.04 3.81
CA ARG A 162 -2.45 -20.31 3.56
C ARG A 162 -3.04 -19.33 2.54
N MET A 163 -2.70 -18.03 2.61
CA MET A 163 -3.13 -17.04 1.62
C MET A 163 -2.61 -17.39 0.23
N GLN A 164 -1.34 -17.75 0.11
CA GLN A 164 -0.75 -18.16 -1.16
C GLN A 164 -1.44 -19.42 -1.71
N ALA A 165 -1.63 -20.43 -0.89
CA ALA A 165 -2.30 -21.67 -1.30
C ALA A 165 -3.74 -21.43 -1.79
N ILE A 166 -4.49 -20.55 -1.13
CA ILE A 166 -5.85 -20.17 -1.56
C ILE A 166 -5.80 -19.43 -2.89
N LYS A 167 -4.84 -18.51 -3.09
CA LYS A 167 -4.66 -17.79 -4.35
C LYS A 167 -4.34 -18.74 -5.49
N ASP A 168 -3.40 -19.66 -5.29
CA ASP A 168 -2.99 -20.63 -6.30
C ASP A 168 -4.17 -21.54 -6.67
N TYR A 169 -4.86 -22.10 -5.67
CA TYR A 169 -6.07 -22.90 -5.89
C TYR A 169 -7.14 -22.13 -6.68
N ALA A 170 -7.41 -20.87 -6.32
CA ALA A 170 -8.40 -20.06 -7.02
C ALA A 170 -8.00 -19.81 -8.48
N LEU A 171 -6.73 -19.49 -8.74
CA LEU A 171 -6.21 -19.27 -10.08
C LEU A 171 -6.29 -20.53 -10.95
N ASP A 172 -5.92 -21.69 -10.40
CA ASP A 172 -5.98 -22.96 -11.12
C ASP A 172 -7.41 -23.31 -11.51
N ARG A 173 -8.36 -23.17 -10.57
CA ARG A 173 -9.79 -23.37 -10.84
C ARG A 173 -10.33 -22.40 -11.89
N LEU A 174 -10.04 -21.11 -11.74
CA LEU A 174 -10.52 -20.10 -12.69
C LEU A 174 -9.99 -20.34 -14.10
N LYS A 175 -8.69 -20.69 -14.25
CA LYS A 175 -8.10 -21.00 -15.56
C LYS A 175 -8.70 -22.26 -16.18
N ALA A 176 -9.00 -23.29 -15.38
CA ALA A 176 -9.56 -24.53 -15.85
C ALA A 176 -11.03 -24.37 -16.31
N GLU A 177 -11.83 -23.57 -15.59
CA GLU A 177 -13.26 -23.43 -15.84
C GLU A 177 -13.59 -22.28 -16.79
N ILE A 178 -12.71 -21.27 -16.90
CA ILE A 178 -12.94 -20.08 -17.73
C ILE A 178 -11.76 -19.88 -18.70
N PRO A 179 -11.77 -20.55 -19.88
CA PRO A 179 -10.61 -20.54 -20.78
C PRO A 179 -10.21 -19.15 -21.32
N LYS A 180 -11.14 -18.18 -21.31
CA LYS A 180 -10.87 -16.80 -21.74
C LYS A 180 -10.36 -15.89 -20.64
N LEU A 181 -10.24 -16.39 -19.40
CA LEU A 181 -9.78 -15.59 -18.30
C LEU A 181 -8.27 -15.34 -18.41
N GLU A 182 -7.87 -14.09 -18.23
CA GLU A 182 -6.47 -13.68 -18.19
C GLU A 182 -6.10 -13.19 -16.79
N VAL A 183 -4.93 -13.60 -16.31
CA VAL A 183 -4.36 -13.11 -15.05
C VAL A 183 -3.54 -11.88 -15.34
N ILE A 184 -3.88 -10.75 -14.73
CA ILE A 184 -3.19 -9.46 -14.91
C ILE A 184 -2.35 -9.06 -13.69
N SER A 185 -2.51 -9.76 -12.55
CA SER A 185 -1.67 -9.53 -11.37
C SER A 185 -0.26 -10.08 -11.58
N THR A 186 0.72 -9.41 -10.97
CA THR A 186 2.13 -9.83 -11.00
C THR A 186 2.41 -11.15 -10.27
N GLY A 187 1.52 -11.55 -9.37
CA GLY A 187 1.71 -12.73 -8.51
C GLY A 187 2.47 -12.46 -7.22
N ASP A 188 3.04 -11.30 -7.01
CA ASP A 188 3.97 -11.01 -5.92
C ASP A 188 3.30 -11.04 -4.53
N ALA A 189 2.13 -10.41 -4.39
CA ALA A 189 1.41 -10.37 -3.11
C ALA A 189 0.48 -11.58 -2.95
N PRO A 190 0.54 -12.33 -1.84
CA PRO A 190 -0.24 -13.56 -1.66
C PRO A 190 -1.74 -13.32 -1.50
N HIS A 191 -2.15 -12.10 -1.16
CA HIS A 191 -3.54 -11.72 -0.86
C HIS A 191 -4.24 -10.95 -1.99
N ILE A 192 -3.57 -10.72 -3.11
CA ILE A 192 -4.13 -9.99 -4.26
C ILE A 192 -4.02 -10.86 -5.50
N CYS A 193 -5.14 -10.99 -6.19
CA CYS A 193 -5.24 -11.64 -7.48
C CYS A 193 -6.13 -10.78 -8.38
N ALA A 194 -5.57 -10.24 -9.44
CA ALA A 194 -6.30 -9.48 -10.44
C ALA A 194 -6.43 -10.30 -11.72
N VAL A 195 -7.64 -10.43 -12.19
CA VAL A 195 -7.98 -11.16 -13.42
C VAL A 195 -8.85 -10.30 -14.32
N THR A 196 -8.81 -10.57 -15.61
CA THR A 196 -9.72 -9.95 -16.57
C THR A 196 -10.40 -11.01 -17.41
N LEU A 197 -11.61 -10.68 -17.87
CA LEU A 197 -12.37 -11.50 -18.82
C LEU A 197 -12.54 -10.67 -20.10
N PRO A 198 -11.68 -10.88 -21.11
CA PRO A 198 -11.74 -10.10 -22.34
C PRO A 198 -13.13 -10.14 -23.00
N GLY A 199 -13.59 -8.97 -23.45
CA GLY A 199 -14.92 -8.81 -24.04
C GLY A 199 -16.02 -8.45 -23.04
N TYR A 200 -15.74 -8.45 -21.75
CA TYR A 200 -16.70 -8.05 -20.72
C TYR A 200 -16.18 -6.82 -19.96
N LYS A 201 -17.08 -5.89 -19.65
CA LYS A 201 -16.75 -4.76 -18.77
C LYS A 201 -16.63 -5.28 -17.33
N SER A 202 -15.54 -4.96 -16.64
CA SER A 202 -15.28 -5.37 -15.25
C SER A 202 -16.41 -4.99 -14.29
N GLU A 203 -17.01 -3.82 -14.49
CA GLU A 203 -18.17 -3.36 -13.72
C GLU A 203 -19.37 -4.33 -13.81
N VAL A 204 -19.63 -4.87 -15.00
CA VAL A 204 -20.71 -5.85 -15.22
C VAL A 204 -20.39 -7.16 -14.51
N VAL A 205 -19.15 -7.65 -14.65
CA VAL A 205 -18.71 -8.89 -14.00
C VAL A 205 -18.83 -8.77 -12.48
N VAL A 206 -18.34 -7.67 -11.90
CA VAL A 206 -18.42 -7.43 -10.45
C VAL A 206 -19.87 -7.35 -9.97
N ARG A 207 -20.76 -6.71 -10.74
CA ARG A 207 -22.18 -6.60 -10.39
C ARG A 207 -22.86 -7.97 -10.39
N VAL A 208 -22.62 -8.78 -11.42
CA VAL A 208 -23.19 -10.14 -11.51
C VAL A 208 -22.68 -11.03 -10.37
N LEU A 209 -21.39 -10.98 -10.05
CA LEU A 209 -20.83 -11.76 -8.94
C LEU A 209 -21.24 -11.24 -7.55
N GLY A 210 -21.57 -9.97 -7.44
CA GLY A 210 -21.99 -9.33 -6.18
C GLY A 210 -23.48 -9.46 -5.88
N ASP A 211 -24.28 -9.95 -6.82
CA ASP A 211 -25.73 -10.18 -6.64
C ASP A 211 -26.01 -11.68 -6.38
N PRO A 212 -26.15 -12.10 -5.11
CA PRO A 212 -26.39 -13.50 -4.76
C PRO A 212 -27.77 -14.04 -5.23
N GLY A 213 -28.62 -13.16 -5.74
CA GLY A 213 -29.97 -13.52 -6.30
C GLY A 213 -30.02 -13.46 -7.81
N GLY A 214 -28.99 -13.00 -8.48
CA GLY A 214 -28.91 -12.91 -9.94
C GLY A 214 -28.66 -14.27 -10.58
N GLY A 215 -29.68 -15.12 -10.57
CA GLY A 215 -29.74 -16.27 -11.47
C GLY A 215 -29.68 -15.79 -12.92
N ILE A 216 -28.75 -16.35 -13.69
CA ILE A 216 -28.73 -16.29 -15.15
C ILE A 216 -29.98 -17.02 -15.68
#